data_5e45d74697ac82ae9970c86f28975096
#
_entry.id   5e45d74697ac82ae9970c86f28975096
#
_cell.length_a   1.000
_cell.length_b   1.000
_cell.length_c   1.000
_cell.angle_alpha   90.00
_cell.angle_beta   90.00
_cell.angle_gamma   90.00
#
_symmetry.space_group_name_H-M   'P 1'
#
loop_
_entity.id
_entity.type
_entity.pdbx_description
1 polymer ?
#
loop_
_entity_poly.entity_id
_entity_poly.type
_entity_poly.pdbx_seq_one_letter_code
_entity_poly.pdbx_strand_id
1 'polypeptide(L)'
;MTTILETINSPADLKKLSMPELKQLANELRTFIIDNVSKTGGHLSSSLGTVELAIAIHYVFDTPEDRLVWDVGHQAYAHKILTGRRDRMSTLRQYKGLSGFPKRSESPYDCFGTGHSSTSISAILGMAVAAKTLGKKGRSHIAVIGDGAMTAGMVFEALNCAGDMKDLRLLVILNDNDCSISPPVGALKNHFTQLMSGQFYAQARDIGKAIVRPFPKLFDLTKRAEEYSKGMVAPHSTLFEEFGMNYHGPIDGHDLEVLIPVLQNMKQLNGPLVLHVVTQKGHGYAPAVDNPTKYHGISPFDSSKGIVPSPHAKTYTEVFSDWLVDIARKDPGVIAITPAMKEGSGLVAFAKEFPNRFFDVAIAEQHAATFAAGLAAEGLKPVCTFYSTFSQRAFDQIVHDVAIQDLSVLFPLDRGGLVGADGATHHGSFDLSFLRCIPNLVIMAPSDENECRQMLYTGYKLDHPAIVRYPRGRGPGVPVDKEMHELLLGKARLVRTGNAPKGARVAMLAFGSMLAEAKAVAEKIDATVYDMRFVKPVDGDAIEEAAKNNDLLVTLEENVIIGGAGDACLEVLAAKGIPADVFQIGIPDRFIQQGDNLHLYQECGMDEESILNKIEERLKRIG
;
A
#
# COMPACT_ATOMS: atom_id res chain seq x y z
N MET A 1 -26.68 -25.72 -16.72
CA MET A 1 -26.72 -24.66 -17.74
C MET A 1 -25.40 -23.92 -17.64
N THR A 2 -24.74 -23.66 -18.75
CA THR A 2 -23.52 -22.84 -18.79
C THR A 2 -23.89 -21.41 -18.41
N THR A 3 -23.15 -20.78 -17.50
CA THR A 3 -23.37 -19.38 -17.12
C THR A 3 -22.86 -18.43 -18.22
N ILE A 4 -23.33 -17.19 -18.24
CA ILE A 4 -22.81 -16.18 -19.19
C ILE A 4 -21.32 -15.96 -18.91
N LEU A 5 -20.93 -15.90 -17.65
CA LEU A 5 -19.52 -15.71 -17.24
C LEU A 5 -18.59 -16.77 -17.84
N GLU A 6 -19.03 -18.03 -17.94
CA GLU A 6 -18.23 -19.11 -18.53
C GLU A 6 -17.94 -18.88 -20.04
N THR A 7 -18.74 -18.09 -20.73
CA THR A 7 -18.56 -17.76 -22.15
C THR A 7 -17.63 -16.57 -22.37
N ILE A 8 -17.29 -15.82 -21.34
CA ILE A 8 -16.44 -14.62 -21.44
C ILE A 8 -14.98 -14.99 -21.23
N ASN A 9 -14.20 -14.93 -22.29
CA ASN A 9 -12.75 -15.14 -22.28
C ASN A 9 -11.95 -13.86 -22.57
N SER A 10 -12.63 -12.85 -23.14
CA SER A 10 -12.03 -11.56 -23.48
C SER A 10 -13.09 -10.46 -23.56
N PRO A 11 -12.71 -9.18 -23.55
CA PRO A 11 -13.63 -8.07 -23.80
C PRO A 11 -14.37 -8.16 -25.13
N ALA A 12 -13.83 -8.85 -26.14
CA ALA A 12 -14.52 -9.06 -27.41
C ALA A 12 -15.78 -9.92 -27.27
N ASP A 13 -15.82 -10.85 -26.33
CA ASP A 13 -17.01 -11.66 -26.05
C ASP A 13 -18.07 -10.83 -25.30
N LEU A 14 -17.63 -9.99 -24.38
CA LEU A 14 -18.49 -9.06 -23.65
C LEU A 14 -19.29 -8.13 -24.57
N LYS A 15 -18.65 -7.63 -25.64
CA LYS A 15 -19.28 -6.73 -26.63
C LYS A 15 -20.42 -7.34 -27.42
N LYS A 16 -20.61 -8.66 -27.39
CA LYS A 16 -21.69 -9.38 -28.07
C LYS A 16 -22.97 -9.48 -27.25
N LEU A 17 -22.90 -9.17 -25.95
CA LEU A 17 -24.00 -9.34 -25.01
C LEU A 17 -25.03 -8.21 -25.12
N SER A 18 -26.29 -8.58 -24.94
CA SER A 18 -27.40 -7.65 -24.78
C SER A 18 -27.40 -7.04 -23.36
N MET A 19 -28.15 -5.95 -23.14
CA MET A 19 -28.26 -5.31 -21.83
C MET A 19 -28.76 -6.24 -20.72
N PRO A 20 -29.80 -7.08 -20.93
CA PRO A 20 -30.20 -8.09 -19.91
C PRO A 20 -29.07 -9.08 -19.58
N GLU A 21 -28.31 -9.53 -20.59
CA GLU A 21 -27.19 -10.45 -20.38
C GLU A 21 -26.03 -9.78 -19.62
N LEU A 22 -25.74 -8.49 -19.87
CA LEU A 22 -24.76 -7.73 -19.10
C LEU A 22 -25.14 -7.58 -17.62
N LYS A 23 -26.42 -7.36 -17.32
CA LYS A 23 -26.94 -7.32 -15.95
C LYS A 23 -26.84 -8.69 -15.26
N GLN A 24 -27.12 -9.77 -15.98
CA GLN A 24 -26.94 -11.13 -15.46
C GLN A 24 -25.46 -11.40 -15.19
N LEU A 25 -24.57 -11.05 -16.13
CA LEU A 25 -23.12 -11.18 -15.99
C LEU A 25 -22.60 -10.45 -14.74
N ALA A 26 -23.11 -9.26 -14.43
CA ALA A 26 -22.72 -8.53 -13.23
C ALA A 26 -23.01 -9.32 -11.93
N ASN A 27 -24.15 -10.00 -11.85
CA ASN A 27 -24.50 -10.85 -10.71
C ASN A 27 -23.62 -12.11 -10.63
N GLU A 28 -23.35 -12.74 -11.78
CA GLU A 28 -22.48 -13.91 -11.86
C GLU A 28 -21.03 -13.56 -11.46
N LEU A 29 -20.52 -12.41 -11.90
CA LEU A 29 -19.19 -11.88 -11.50
C LEU A 29 -19.10 -11.65 -9.99
N ARG A 30 -20.12 -11.05 -9.37
CA ARG A 30 -20.14 -10.85 -7.92
C ARG A 30 -20.06 -12.16 -7.18
N THR A 31 -20.93 -13.12 -7.54
CA THR A 31 -20.93 -14.45 -6.92
C THR A 31 -19.55 -15.09 -7.06
N PHE A 32 -18.97 -15.05 -8.26
CA PHE A 32 -17.66 -15.62 -8.55
C PHE A 32 -16.53 -14.94 -7.74
N ILE A 33 -16.56 -13.61 -7.60
CA ILE A 33 -15.59 -12.86 -6.79
C ILE A 33 -15.70 -13.27 -5.31
N ILE A 34 -16.92 -13.33 -4.76
CA ILE A 34 -17.15 -13.72 -3.37
C ILE A 34 -16.62 -15.14 -3.13
N ASP A 35 -16.95 -16.09 -3.99
CA ASP A 35 -16.55 -17.49 -3.87
C ASP A 35 -15.03 -17.69 -3.94
N ASN A 36 -14.33 -16.93 -4.78
CA ASN A 36 -12.89 -17.02 -4.87
C ASN A 36 -12.20 -16.30 -3.71
N VAL A 37 -12.56 -15.06 -3.42
CA VAL A 37 -11.91 -14.24 -2.37
C VAL A 37 -12.18 -14.83 -0.99
N SER A 38 -13.32 -15.48 -0.75
CA SER A 38 -13.57 -16.18 0.51
C SER A 38 -12.54 -17.29 0.78
N LYS A 39 -11.96 -17.90 -0.27
CA LYS A 39 -10.97 -18.97 -0.20
C LYS A 39 -9.53 -18.47 -0.23
N THR A 40 -9.25 -17.44 -1.03
CA THR A 40 -7.88 -16.93 -1.23
C THR A 40 -7.52 -15.74 -0.33
N GLY A 41 -8.52 -15.08 0.23
CA GLY A 41 -8.38 -13.74 0.78
C GLY A 41 -8.25 -12.70 -0.34
N GLY A 42 -8.31 -11.42 0.00
CA GLY A 42 -8.13 -10.32 -0.96
C GLY A 42 -8.96 -9.09 -0.66
N HIS A 43 -9.08 -8.20 -1.65
CA HIS A 43 -9.82 -6.95 -1.55
C HIS A 43 -11.26 -7.14 -2.05
N LEU A 44 -12.17 -7.51 -1.13
CA LEU A 44 -13.53 -7.90 -1.50
C LEU A 44 -14.44 -6.69 -1.74
N SER A 45 -14.61 -5.84 -0.72
CA SER A 45 -15.62 -4.76 -0.77
C SER A 45 -15.40 -3.80 -1.93
N SER A 46 -14.15 -3.43 -2.19
CA SER A 46 -13.78 -2.54 -3.30
C SER A 46 -14.03 -3.17 -4.67
N SER A 47 -13.71 -4.46 -4.83
CA SER A 47 -13.91 -5.19 -6.09
C SER A 47 -15.39 -5.43 -6.40
N LEU A 48 -16.24 -5.62 -5.38
CA LEU A 48 -17.70 -5.74 -5.57
C LEU A 48 -18.33 -4.42 -6.00
N GLY A 49 -17.79 -3.28 -5.54
CA GLY A 49 -18.27 -1.95 -5.91
C GLY A 49 -18.00 -1.54 -7.35
N THR A 50 -17.07 -2.20 -8.04
CA THR A 50 -16.64 -1.80 -9.41
C THR A 50 -17.02 -2.80 -10.50
N VAL A 51 -17.91 -3.75 -10.24
CA VAL A 51 -18.29 -4.80 -11.19
C VAL A 51 -18.91 -4.20 -12.45
N GLU A 52 -19.95 -3.37 -12.32
CA GLU A 52 -20.62 -2.72 -13.46
C GLU A 52 -19.69 -1.76 -14.18
N LEU A 53 -18.86 -1.02 -13.43
CA LEU A 53 -17.88 -0.11 -14.01
C LEU A 53 -16.87 -0.86 -14.89
N ALA A 54 -16.36 -1.99 -14.44
CA ALA A 54 -15.46 -2.83 -15.21
C ALA A 54 -16.13 -3.38 -16.48
N ILE A 55 -17.37 -3.86 -16.36
CA ILE A 55 -18.18 -4.31 -17.52
C ILE A 55 -18.34 -3.16 -18.52
N ALA A 56 -18.80 -1.99 -18.08
CA ALA A 56 -19.08 -0.85 -18.94
C ALA A 56 -17.81 -0.35 -19.66
N ILE A 57 -16.68 -0.24 -18.96
CA ILE A 57 -15.41 0.16 -19.57
C ILE A 57 -15.00 -0.83 -20.67
N HIS A 58 -14.97 -2.14 -20.39
CA HIS A 58 -14.57 -3.15 -21.37
C HIS A 58 -15.57 -3.36 -22.49
N TYR A 59 -16.85 -3.04 -22.27
CA TYR A 59 -17.87 -3.05 -23.31
C TYR A 59 -17.70 -1.90 -24.29
N VAL A 60 -17.36 -0.70 -23.81
CA VAL A 60 -17.29 0.53 -24.61
C VAL A 60 -15.93 0.71 -25.26
N PHE A 61 -14.85 0.56 -24.52
CA PHE A 61 -13.48 0.83 -24.98
C PHE A 61 -12.83 -0.41 -25.60
N ASP A 62 -11.88 -0.18 -26.50
CA ASP A 62 -11.19 -1.23 -27.25
C ASP A 62 -9.88 -1.63 -26.55
N THR A 63 -9.99 -2.08 -25.30
CA THR A 63 -8.84 -2.57 -24.55
C THR A 63 -8.29 -3.87 -25.16
N PRO A 64 -6.97 -4.06 -25.21
CA PRO A 64 -5.90 -3.26 -24.61
C PRO A 64 -5.38 -2.10 -25.48
N GLU A 65 -5.94 -1.88 -26.70
CA GLU A 65 -5.51 -0.75 -27.54
C GLU A 65 -5.82 0.59 -26.87
N ASP A 66 -7.04 0.81 -26.40
CA ASP A 66 -7.35 1.85 -25.43
C ASP A 66 -6.68 1.50 -24.10
N ARG A 67 -6.00 2.45 -23.48
CA ARG A 67 -5.22 2.23 -22.26
C ARG A 67 -6.06 2.47 -21.02
N LEU A 68 -6.03 1.50 -20.10
CA LEU A 68 -6.77 1.54 -18.84
C LEU A 68 -5.82 1.33 -17.67
N VAL A 69 -5.83 2.27 -16.71
CA VAL A 69 -5.08 2.16 -15.46
C VAL A 69 -6.04 2.23 -14.27
N TRP A 70 -5.99 1.22 -13.42
CA TRP A 70 -6.72 1.19 -12.15
C TRP A 70 -5.83 1.75 -11.04
N ASP A 71 -6.22 2.85 -10.42
CA ASP A 71 -5.48 3.42 -9.28
C ASP A 71 -5.51 2.46 -8.10
N VAL A 72 -4.40 2.28 -7.40
CA VAL A 72 -4.19 1.21 -6.42
C VAL A 72 -4.35 -0.18 -7.06
N GLY A 73 -5.46 -0.45 -7.71
CA GLY A 73 -5.77 -1.70 -8.38
C GLY A 73 -6.36 -2.79 -7.50
N HIS A 74 -6.66 -2.49 -6.24
CA HIS A 74 -7.33 -3.40 -5.31
C HIS A 74 -8.81 -3.68 -5.68
N GLN A 75 -9.40 -2.85 -6.52
CA GLN A 75 -10.76 -2.98 -7.05
C GLN A 75 -10.83 -3.66 -8.42
N ALA A 76 -9.72 -4.23 -8.93
CA ALA A 76 -9.60 -4.68 -10.32
C ALA A 76 -9.89 -6.18 -10.53
N TYR A 77 -10.57 -6.89 -9.62
CA TYR A 77 -10.81 -8.33 -9.81
C TYR A 77 -11.77 -8.62 -10.96
N ALA A 78 -12.84 -7.83 -11.13
CA ALA A 78 -13.71 -7.95 -12.29
C ALA A 78 -12.93 -7.71 -13.62
N HIS A 79 -12.03 -6.72 -13.65
CA HIS A 79 -11.13 -6.49 -14.78
C HIS A 79 -10.27 -7.74 -15.09
N LYS A 80 -9.65 -8.37 -14.08
CA LYS A 80 -8.86 -9.60 -14.27
C LYS A 80 -9.70 -10.73 -14.88
N ILE A 81 -10.90 -10.93 -14.36
CA ILE A 81 -11.82 -11.99 -14.81
C ILE A 81 -12.23 -11.76 -16.26
N LEU A 82 -12.68 -10.56 -16.60
CA LEU A 82 -13.14 -10.18 -17.96
C LEU A 82 -12.03 -10.17 -19.01
N THR A 83 -10.78 -10.15 -18.59
CA THR A 83 -9.59 -10.11 -19.45
C THR A 83 -8.82 -11.44 -19.49
N GLY A 84 -9.52 -12.57 -19.34
CA GLY A 84 -9.01 -13.91 -19.60
C GLY A 84 -8.28 -14.58 -18.43
N ARG A 85 -8.44 -14.09 -17.20
CA ARG A 85 -7.80 -14.68 -16.01
C ARG A 85 -8.79 -15.39 -15.09
N ARG A 86 -10.05 -15.59 -15.50
CA ARG A 86 -11.10 -16.25 -14.73
C ARG A 86 -10.65 -17.59 -14.15
N ASP A 87 -10.09 -18.46 -14.97
CA ASP A 87 -9.74 -19.84 -14.59
C ASP A 87 -8.54 -19.90 -13.62
N ARG A 88 -7.80 -18.80 -13.49
CA ARG A 88 -6.68 -18.65 -12.56
C ARG A 88 -7.04 -17.93 -11.26
N MET A 89 -8.27 -17.46 -11.09
CA MET A 89 -8.66 -16.69 -9.91
C MET A 89 -8.54 -17.48 -8.60
N SER A 90 -8.61 -18.80 -8.64
CA SER A 90 -8.34 -19.67 -7.47
C SER A 90 -6.89 -19.58 -6.97
N THR A 91 -5.97 -19.01 -7.76
CA THR A 91 -4.57 -18.78 -7.39
C THR A 91 -4.29 -17.32 -6.99
N LEU A 92 -5.34 -16.51 -6.84
CA LEU A 92 -5.21 -15.09 -6.50
C LEU A 92 -4.43 -14.92 -5.19
N ARG A 93 -3.37 -14.09 -5.21
CA ARG A 93 -2.49 -13.78 -4.08
C ARG A 93 -1.73 -14.99 -3.51
N GLN A 94 -1.75 -16.13 -4.20
CA GLN A 94 -0.98 -17.31 -3.82
C GLN A 94 0.42 -17.28 -4.43
N TYR A 95 1.34 -18.04 -3.86
CA TYR A 95 2.70 -18.22 -4.39
C TYR A 95 2.65 -18.69 -5.85
N LYS A 96 3.37 -18.01 -6.74
CA LYS A 96 3.36 -18.24 -8.20
C LYS A 96 1.98 -18.12 -8.88
N GLY A 97 0.97 -17.63 -8.17
CA GLY A 97 -0.37 -17.39 -8.69
C GLY A 97 -0.58 -16.00 -9.26
N LEU A 98 -1.85 -15.59 -9.35
CA LEU A 98 -2.23 -14.23 -9.77
C LEU A 98 -1.91 -13.21 -8.68
N SER A 99 -1.36 -12.07 -9.11
CA SER A 99 -1.19 -10.89 -8.23
C SER A 99 -2.53 -10.33 -7.76
N GLY A 100 -2.56 -9.80 -6.55
CA GLY A 100 -3.71 -9.06 -6.01
C GLY A 100 -3.97 -7.71 -6.70
N PHE A 101 -3.01 -7.24 -7.51
CA PHE A 101 -3.04 -5.94 -8.20
C PHE A 101 -2.78 -6.13 -9.70
N PRO A 102 -3.13 -5.16 -10.56
CA PRO A 102 -2.73 -5.17 -11.97
C PRO A 102 -1.21 -5.25 -12.13
N LYS A 103 -0.75 -6.11 -13.04
CA LYS A 103 0.67 -6.39 -13.26
C LYS A 103 0.96 -6.60 -14.74
N ARG A 104 1.84 -5.77 -15.31
CA ARG A 104 2.15 -5.78 -16.75
C ARG A 104 2.63 -7.13 -17.30
N SER A 105 3.37 -7.89 -16.49
CA SER A 105 3.85 -9.23 -16.89
C SER A 105 2.78 -10.31 -16.83
N GLU A 106 1.59 -10.00 -16.30
CA GLU A 106 0.49 -10.94 -16.11
C GLU A 106 -0.51 -10.92 -17.28
N SER A 107 -0.70 -9.75 -17.87
CA SER A 107 -1.68 -9.55 -18.96
C SER A 107 -1.38 -8.30 -19.79
N PRO A 108 -1.61 -8.32 -21.13
CA PRO A 108 -1.52 -7.12 -21.96
C PRO A 108 -2.58 -6.07 -21.62
N TYR A 109 -3.64 -6.45 -20.92
CA TYR A 109 -4.68 -5.53 -20.44
C TYR A 109 -4.23 -4.72 -19.21
N ASP A 110 -3.22 -5.17 -18.50
CA ASP A 110 -2.59 -4.43 -17.39
C ASP A 110 -1.48 -3.53 -17.97
N CYS A 111 -1.86 -2.45 -18.65
CA CYS A 111 -0.91 -1.57 -19.34
C CYS A 111 0.06 -0.84 -18.38
N PHE A 112 -0.30 -0.75 -17.10
CA PHE A 112 0.53 -0.22 -16.01
C PHE A 112 0.31 -1.05 -14.74
N GLY A 113 1.39 -1.39 -14.04
CA GLY A 113 1.33 -2.06 -12.75
C GLY A 113 0.99 -1.06 -11.64
N THR A 114 0.12 -1.45 -10.73
CA THR A 114 -0.30 -0.59 -9.61
C THR A 114 -0.21 -1.34 -8.27
N GLY A 115 -0.47 -0.66 -7.18
CA GLY A 115 -0.38 -1.15 -5.80
C GLY A 115 -0.42 0.00 -4.81
N HIS A 116 0.40 1.04 -5.04
CA HIS A 116 0.32 2.32 -4.35
C HIS A 116 -0.69 3.24 -5.02
N SER A 117 -1.37 4.08 -4.24
CA SER A 117 -2.41 4.99 -4.72
C SER A 117 -1.88 6.18 -5.52
N SER A 118 -2.79 6.85 -6.20
CA SER A 118 -2.60 8.23 -6.72
C SER A 118 -1.62 8.37 -7.89
N THR A 119 -1.26 7.25 -8.55
CA THR A 119 -0.31 7.23 -9.66
C THR A 119 -0.99 7.16 -11.03
N SER A 120 -2.28 6.78 -11.07
CA SER A 120 -2.98 6.45 -12.32
C SER A 120 -3.09 7.62 -13.29
N ILE A 121 -3.40 8.82 -12.81
CA ILE A 121 -3.58 10.00 -13.67
C ILE A 121 -2.25 10.38 -14.32
N SER A 122 -1.16 10.45 -13.54
CA SER A 122 0.18 10.73 -14.09
C SER A 122 0.61 9.68 -15.11
N ALA A 123 0.40 8.40 -14.80
CA ALA A 123 0.77 7.30 -15.69
C ALA A 123 0.01 7.34 -17.00
N ILE A 124 -1.30 7.53 -16.94
CA ILE A 124 -2.15 7.55 -18.14
C ILE A 124 -1.94 8.84 -18.97
N LEU A 125 -1.65 9.97 -18.32
CA LEU A 125 -1.27 11.21 -18.99
C LEU A 125 0.01 11.03 -19.80
N GLY A 126 1.04 10.41 -19.20
CA GLY A 126 2.28 10.07 -19.90
C GLY A 126 2.04 9.16 -21.12
N MET A 127 1.13 8.17 -21.00
CA MET A 127 0.75 7.31 -22.13
C MET A 127 0.00 8.07 -23.21
N ALA A 128 -0.85 9.04 -22.86
CA ALA A 128 -1.58 9.87 -23.81
C ALA A 128 -0.62 10.77 -24.61
N VAL A 129 0.34 11.40 -23.93
CA VAL A 129 1.41 12.18 -24.56
C VAL A 129 2.24 11.31 -25.51
N ALA A 130 2.65 10.13 -25.05
CA ALA A 130 3.40 9.18 -25.88
C ALA A 130 2.62 8.75 -27.13
N ALA A 131 1.32 8.45 -26.99
CA ALA A 131 0.45 8.10 -28.12
C ALA A 131 0.35 9.23 -29.14
N LYS A 132 0.21 10.47 -28.69
CA LYS A 132 0.22 11.67 -29.54
C LYS A 132 1.55 11.81 -30.28
N THR A 133 2.67 11.71 -29.60
CA THR A 133 4.03 11.80 -30.16
C THR A 133 4.28 10.72 -31.20
N LEU A 134 3.77 9.49 -30.96
CA LEU A 134 3.88 8.35 -31.87
C LEU A 134 2.84 8.35 -32.99
N GLY A 135 1.99 9.38 -33.08
CA GLY A 135 0.94 9.48 -34.12
C GLY A 135 -0.18 8.46 -34.00
N LYS A 136 -0.39 7.85 -32.84
CA LYS A 136 -1.46 6.87 -32.59
C LYS A 136 -2.79 7.60 -32.37
N LYS A 137 -3.46 7.96 -33.47
CA LYS A 137 -4.73 8.68 -33.45
C LYS A 137 -5.86 7.78 -32.93
N GLY A 138 -6.82 8.39 -32.24
CA GLY A 138 -8.08 7.75 -31.81
C GLY A 138 -8.01 6.89 -30.55
N ARG A 139 -6.82 6.61 -30.00
CA ARG A 139 -6.64 5.85 -28.76
C ARG A 139 -7.13 6.63 -27.55
N SER A 140 -7.98 6.03 -26.75
CA SER A 140 -8.44 6.57 -25.46
C SER A 140 -7.49 6.17 -24.33
N HIS A 141 -7.37 7.05 -23.33
CA HIS A 141 -6.52 6.85 -22.16
C HIS A 141 -7.36 7.06 -20.90
N ILE A 142 -7.56 6.01 -20.12
CA ILE A 142 -8.56 5.95 -19.05
C ILE A 142 -7.84 5.67 -17.72
N ALA A 143 -8.02 6.54 -16.72
CA ALA A 143 -7.67 6.29 -15.32
C ALA A 143 -8.94 6.07 -14.51
N VAL A 144 -9.01 5.02 -13.70
CA VAL A 144 -10.04 4.84 -12.68
C VAL A 144 -9.42 5.08 -11.33
N ILE A 145 -9.86 6.09 -10.62
CA ILE A 145 -9.30 6.51 -9.33
C ILE A 145 -10.41 6.65 -8.28
N GLY A 146 -10.16 6.15 -7.07
CA GLY A 146 -11.09 6.30 -5.94
C GLY A 146 -10.98 7.67 -5.27
N ASP A 147 -12.04 8.09 -4.60
CA ASP A 147 -12.14 9.32 -3.83
C ASP A 147 -11.00 9.46 -2.80
N GLY A 148 -10.67 8.39 -2.07
CA GLY A 148 -9.54 8.39 -1.13
C GLY A 148 -8.19 8.64 -1.81
N ALA A 149 -7.95 8.06 -3.00
CA ALA A 149 -6.71 8.25 -3.74
C ALA A 149 -6.58 9.66 -4.36
N MET A 150 -7.69 10.40 -4.48
CA MET A 150 -7.69 11.79 -4.94
C MET A 150 -7.04 12.77 -3.95
N THR A 151 -6.78 12.35 -2.71
CA THR A 151 -6.28 13.24 -1.66
C THR A 151 -4.77 13.51 -1.71
N ALA A 152 -4.00 12.74 -2.48
CA ALA A 152 -2.55 12.91 -2.57
C ALA A 152 -2.15 14.07 -3.51
N GLY A 153 -1.05 14.76 -3.16
CA GLY A 153 -0.52 15.90 -3.92
C GLY A 153 -0.25 15.59 -5.39
N MET A 154 0.29 14.39 -5.70
CA MET A 154 0.58 13.96 -7.08
C MET A 154 -0.67 13.98 -7.98
N VAL A 155 -1.87 13.77 -7.45
CA VAL A 155 -3.11 13.87 -8.23
C VAL A 155 -3.35 15.30 -8.67
N PHE A 156 -3.16 16.27 -7.78
CA PHE A 156 -3.32 17.70 -8.10
C PHE A 156 -2.27 18.16 -9.12
N GLU A 157 -1.03 17.69 -9.00
CA GLU A 157 0.04 17.93 -9.98
C GLU A 157 -0.35 17.37 -11.36
N ALA A 158 -0.88 16.15 -11.40
CA ALA A 158 -1.32 15.51 -12.64
C ALA A 158 -2.53 16.22 -13.27
N LEU A 159 -3.52 16.64 -12.47
CA LEU A 159 -4.69 17.38 -12.94
C LEU A 159 -4.29 18.76 -13.49
N ASN A 160 -3.40 19.47 -12.79
CA ASN A 160 -2.86 20.75 -13.24
C ASN A 160 -2.15 20.63 -14.60
N CYS A 161 -1.34 19.59 -14.77
CA CYS A 161 -0.64 19.33 -16.03
C CYS A 161 -1.63 18.90 -17.14
N ALA A 162 -2.58 17.99 -16.84
CA ALA A 162 -3.55 17.48 -17.81
C ALA A 162 -4.51 18.55 -18.30
N GLY A 163 -4.92 19.45 -17.43
CA GLY A 163 -5.85 20.53 -17.75
C GLY A 163 -5.37 21.53 -18.80
N ASP A 164 -4.06 21.68 -18.97
CA ASP A 164 -3.46 22.49 -20.04
C ASP A 164 -3.35 21.75 -21.39
N MET A 165 -3.55 20.42 -21.42
CA MET A 165 -3.37 19.58 -22.61
C MET A 165 -4.71 19.26 -23.29
N LYS A 166 -5.37 20.26 -23.88
CA LYS A 166 -6.74 20.18 -24.42
C LYS A 166 -6.93 19.23 -25.62
N ASP A 167 -5.88 18.82 -26.27
CA ASP A 167 -5.92 17.97 -27.46
C ASP A 167 -5.67 16.48 -27.18
N LEU A 168 -5.49 16.07 -25.92
CA LEU A 168 -5.35 14.70 -25.50
C LEU A 168 -6.73 14.02 -25.34
N ARG A 169 -6.77 12.71 -25.59
CA ARG A 169 -7.94 11.87 -25.29
C ARG A 169 -7.73 11.20 -23.93
N LEU A 170 -7.98 11.96 -22.89
CA LEU A 170 -7.80 11.55 -21.49
C LEU A 170 -9.14 11.53 -20.76
N LEU A 171 -9.46 10.42 -20.13
CA LEU A 171 -10.64 10.24 -19.28
C LEU A 171 -10.22 9.80 -17.89
N VAL A 172 -10.50 10.62 -16.89
CA VAL A 172 -10.39 10.25 -15.47
C VAL A 172 -11.77 9.87 -14.97
N ILE A 173 -11.95 8.64 -14.52
CA ILE A 173 -13.17 8.16 -13.88
C ILE A 173 -12.95 8.22 -12.37
N LEU A 174 -13.58 9.19 -11.72
CA LEU A 174 -13.62 9.28 -10.27
C LEU A 174 -14.68 8.30 -9.75
N ASN A 175 -14.23 7.24 -9.09
CA ASN A 175 -15.08 6.27 -8.42
C ASN A 175 -15.30 6.68 -6.96
N ASP A 176 -16.36 7.42 -6.71
CA ASP A 176 -16.75 7.92 -5.40
C ASP A 176 -17.63 6.90 -4.69
N ASN A 177 -17.19 6.43 -3.54
CA ASN A 177 -17.95 5.48 -2.73
C ASN A 177 -18.05 5.91 -1.25
N ASP A 178 -17.76 7.20 -0.98
CA ASP A 178 -17.78 7.83 0.35
C ASP A 178 -17.02 6.98 1.42
N CYS A 179 -15.95 6.30 0.98
CA CYS A 179 -15.19 5.41 1.85
C CYS A 179 -13.76 5.18 1.32
N SER A 180 -12.78 5.69 2.04
CA SER A 180 -11.38 5.26 1.91
C SER A 180 -11.17 3.90 2.60
N ILE A 181 -9.98 3.57 3.06
CA ILE A 181 -9.72 2.46 4.00
C ILE A 181 -10.40 2.76 5.34
N SER A 182 -10.33 4.02 5.79
CA SER A 182 -11.13 4.61 6.89
C SER A 182 -12.22 5.52 6.31
N PRO A 183 -13.20 5.97 7.13
CA PRO A 183 -14.12 7.03 6.70
C PRO A 183 -13.33 8.22 6.15
N PRO A 184 -13.76 8.82 5.03
CA PRO A 184 -13.01 9.87 4.37
C PRO A 184 -12.89 11.11 5.27
N VAL A 185 -11.74 11.78 5.19
CA VAL A 185 -11.40 12.95 5.99
C VAL A 185 -11.03 14.15 5.11
N GLY A 186 -11.07 15.34 5.68
CA GLY A 186 -10.63 16.58 5.04
C GLY A 186 -11.69 17.32 4.21
N ALA A 187 -11.33 18.50 3.72
CA ALA A 187 -12.23 19.41 3.01
C ALA A 187 -12.71 18.85 1.66
N LEU A 188 -11.89 18.04 0.99
CA LEU A 188 -12.23 17.44 -0.30
C LEU A 188 -13.45 16.51 -0.19
N LYS A 189 -13.56 15.75 0.92
CA LYS A 189 -14.77 14.98 1.24
C LYS A 189 -16.02 15.85 1.24
N ASN A 190 -15.96 16.97 1.96
CA ASN A 190 -17.09 17.88 2.05
C ASN A 190 -17.49 18.43 0.67
N HIS A 191 -16.50 18.68 -0.19
CA HIS A 191 -16.74 19.10 -1.57
C HIS A 191 -17.49 18.01 -2.37
N PHE A 192 -17.06 16.74 -2.32
CA PHE A 192 -17.75 15.64 -2.99
C PHE A 192 -19.16 15.41 -2.40
N THR A 193 -19.30 15.44 -1.07
CA THR A 193 -20.62 15.35 -0.42
C THR A 193 -21.57 16.46 -0.87
N GLN A 194 -21.08 17.69 -1.05
CA GLN A 194 -21.88 18.80 -1.57
C GLN A 194 -22.30 18.57 -3.04
N LEU A 195 -21.41 18.03 -3.88
CA LEU A 195 -21.75 17.66 -5.27
C LEU A 195 -22.85 16.57 -5.30
N MET A 196 -22.89 15.68 -4.30
CA MET A 196 -23.89 14.62 -4.21
C MET A 196 -25.20 15.04 -3.55
N SER A 197 -25.19 16.00 -2.63
CA SER A 197 -26.37 16.39 -1.80
C SER A 197 -27.24 17.47 -2.41
N GLY A 198 -26.84 18.12 -3.50
CA GLY A 198 -27.56 19.24 -4.11
C GLY A 198 -28.63 18.83 -5.13
N GLN A 199 -29.38 19.82 -5.63
CA GLN A 199 -30.29 19.67 -6.78
C GLN A 199 -29.60 19.09 -8.02
N PHE A 200 -28.26 19.12 -8.06
CA PHE A 200 -27.41 18.53 -9.09
C PHE A 200 -27.57 17.01 -9.21
N TYR A 201 -27.61 16.26 -8.10
CA TYR A 201 -27.80 14.80 -8.15
C TYR A 201 -29.19 14.40 -8.66
N ALA A 202 -30.22 15.14 -8.23
CA ALA A 202 -31.57 14.91 -8.73
C ALA A 202 -31.70 15.26 -10.23
N GLN A 203 -31.09 16.38 -10.65
CA GLN A 203 -31.05 16.80 -12.06
C GLN A 203 -30.17 15.86 -12.92
N ALA A 204 -29.02 15.42 -12.41
CA ALA A 204 -28.13 14.48 -13.12
C ALA A 204 -28.80 13.11 -13.30
N ARG A 205 -29.57 12.64 -12.31
CA ARG A 205 -30.37 11.41 -12.42
C ARG A 205 -31.50 11.52 -13.47
N ASP A 206 -32.11 12.70 -13.57
CA ASP A 206 -33.16 12.98 -14.55
C ASP A 206 -32.54 13.25 -15.95
N ILE A 207 -31.37 13.87 -16.04
CA ILE A 207 -30.59 14.05 -17.27
C ILE A 207 -30.06 12.71 -17.75
N GLY A 208 -29.58 11.82 -16.86
CA GLY A 208 -29.18 10.45 -17.21
C GLY A 208 -30.31 9.67 -17.88
N LYS A 209 -31.54 9.79 -17.39
CA LYS A 209 -32.74 9.22 -18.02
C LYS A 209 -33.14 9.92 -19.32
N ALA A 210 -32.78 11.19 -19.49
CA ALA A 210 -33.07 11.98 -20.70
C ALA A 210 -32.01 11.74 -21.81
N ILE A 211 -30.77 11.43 -21.46
CA ILE A 211 -29.66 11.12 -22.40
C ILE A 211 -29.87 9.77 -23.13
N VAL A 212 -30.73 8.90 -22.63
CA VAL A 212 -31.14 7.64 -23.30
C VAL A 212 -31.97 7.87 -24.56
N ARG A 213 -32.45 9.09 -24.81
CA ARG A 213 -33.08 9.43 -26.10
C ARG A 213 -32.02 9.92 -27.10
N PRO A 214 -32.07 9.51 -28.39
CA PRO A 214 -31.10 9.94 -29.39
C PRO A 214 -31.13 11.46 -29.54
N PHE A 215 -30.08 12.14 -29.03
CA PHE A 215 -29.97 13.60 -29.08
C PHE A 215 -29.28 14.06 -30.37
N PRO A 216 -29.93 14.91 -31.18
CA PRO A 216 -29.28 15.60 -32.29
C PRO A 216 -28.71 16.97 -31.90
N LYS A 217 -28.30 17.26 -30.71
CA LYS A 217 -27.65 18.55 -30.35
C LYS A 217 -26.95 18.54 -29.00
N LEU A 218 -25.80 17.88 -28.90
CA LEU A 218 -24.79 18.17 -27.86
C LEU A 218 -24.18 19.59 -28.07
N PHE A 219 -24.51 20.25 -29.17
CA PHE A 219 -24.03 21.59 -29.55
C PHE A 219 -24.58 22.71 -28.67
N ASP A 220 -25.68 22.51 -27.96
CA ASP A 220 -26.24 23.56 -27.05
C ASP A 220 -25.57 23.61 -25.67
N LEU A 221 -24.85 22.55 -25.28
CA LEU A 221 -24.07 22.57 -24.03
C LEU A 221 -22.77 23.37 -24.18
N THR A 222 -22.13 23.31 -25.34
CA THR A 222 -20.99 24.19 -25.69
C THR A 222 -21.40 25.64 -25.81
N LYS A 223 -22.62 25.93 -26.30
CA LYS A 223 -23.14 27.28 -26.37
C LYS A 223 -23.47 27.88 -25.02
N ARG A 224 -23.95 27.09 -24.07
CA ARG A 224 -24.11 27.55 -22.67
C ARG A 224 -22.78 27.78 -21.98
N ALA A 225 -21.73 26.99 -22.26
CA ALA A 225 -20.39 27.26 -21.78
C ALA A 225 -19.80 28.55 -22.35
N GLU A 226 -20.09 28.92 -23.62
CA GLU A 226 -19.70 30.20 -24.22
C GLU A 226 -20.50 31.38 -23.67
N GLU A 227 -21.77 31.21 -23.35
CA GLU A 227 -22.61 32.26 -22.74
C GLU A 227 -22.24 32.53 -21.28
N TYR A 228 -21.77 31.49 -20.53
CA TYR A 228 -21.20 31.64 -19.18
C TYR A 228 -19.84 32.35 -19.17
N SER A 229 -19.06 32.26 -20.25
CA SER A 229 -17.77 32.96 -20.36
C SER A 229 -17.85 34.47 -20.52
N LYS A 230 -19.04 35.03 -20.69
CA LYS A 230 -19.28 36.49 -20.92
C LYS A 230 -19.83 37.22 -19.69
N GLY A 231 -19.40 36.85 -18.47
CA GLY A 231 -19.51 37.80 -17.36
C GLY A 231 -20.49 37.50 -16.23
N MET A 232 -20.84 36.26 -15.98
CA MET A 232 -21.36 35.84 -14.67
C MET A 232 -20.41 34.80 -14.06
N VAL A 233 -19.88 35.11 -12.88
CA VAL A 233 -19.23 34.13 -11.99
C VAL A 233 -20.24 33.03 -11.77
N ALA A 234 -20.01 31.86 -12.37
CA ALA A 234 -20.84 30.69 -12.12
C ALA A 234 -20.72 30.34 -10.63
N PRO A 235 -21.81 30.25 -9.86
CA PRO A 235 -21.73 30.10 -8.41
C PRO A 235 -21.12 28.78 -7.94
N HIS A 236 -20.77 27.84 -8.84
CA HIS A 236 -20.30 26.49 -8.49
C HIS A 236 -19.48 25.84 -9.61
N SER A 237 -18.29 26.38 -9.96
CA SER A 237 -17.34 25.58 -10.70
C SER A 237 -16.79 24.48 -9.78
N THR A 238 -16.66 23.26 -10.30
CA THR A 238 -16.02 22.18 -9.55
C THR A 238 -14.51 22.39 -9.51
N LEU A 239 -13.83 21.85 -8.50
CA LEU A 239 -12.38 21.85 -8.42
C LEU A 239 -11.72 21.36 -9.75
N PHE A 240 -12.34 20.39 -10.41
CA PHE A 240 -11.84 19.85 -11.68
C PHE A 240 -11.89 20.88 -12.81
N GLU A 241 -12.93 21.67 -12.87
CA GLU A 241 -13.08 22.75 -13.88
C GLU A 241 -12.07 23.87 -13.66
N GLU A 242 -11.75 24.18 -12.40
CA GLU A 242 -10.67 25.12 -12.07
C GLU A 242 -9.30 24.63 -12.57
N PHE A 243 -9.06 23.32 -12.56
CA PHE A 243 -7.89 22.70 -13.20
C PHE A 243 -8.02 22.60 -14.73
N GLY A 244 -9.10 23.08 -15.34
CA GLY A 244 -9.31 23.04 -16.78
C GLY A 244 -9.75 21.68 -17.32
N MET A 245 -10.21 20.77 -16.47
CA MET A 245 -10.83 19.50 -16.87
C MET A 245 -12.30 19.71 -17.20
N ASN A 246 -12.86 18.92 -18.13
CA ASN A 246 -14.30 18.92 -18.37
C ASN A 246 -14.97 17.91 -17.46
N TYR A 247 -15.71 18.39 -16.48
CA TYR A 247 -16.38 17.56 -15.48
C TYR A 247 -17.78 17.11 -15.93
N HIS A 248 -18.09 15.82 -15.72
CA HIS A 248 -19.38 15.19 -16.00
C HIS A 248 -19.80 14.31 -14.82
N GLY A 249 -21.07 14.33 -14.47
CA GLY A 249 -21.63 13.53 -13.38
C GLY A 249 -22.14 14.42 -12.23
N PRO A 250 -22.42 13.83 -11.04
CA PRO A 250 -22.26 12.42 -10.71
C PRO A 250 -23.33 11.52 -11.35
N ILE A 251 -22.98 10.26 -11.66
CA ILE A 251 -23.90 9.25 -12.19
C ILE A 251 -23.85 7.97 -11.34
N ASP A 252 -24.92 7.17 -11.40
CA ASP A 252 -24.99 5.87 -10.71
C ASP A 252 -24.05 4.86 -11.39
N GLY A 253 -23.05 4.38 -10.62
CA GLY A 253 -22.05 3.42 -11.07
C GLY A 253 -22.54 1.98 -11.10
N HIS A 254 -23.74 1.69 -10.60
CA HIS A 254 -24.36 0.36 -10.65
C HIS A 254 -25.41 0.23 -11.75
N ASP A 255 -25.72 1.30 -12.48
CA ASP A 255 -26.68 1.29 -13.58
C ASP A 255 -25.98 1.22 -14.95
N LEU A 256 -25.91 0.01 -15.53
CA LEU A 256 -25.33 -0.20 -16.87
C LEU A 256 -26.09 0.52 -17.98
N GLU A 257 -27.40 0.78 -17.80
CA GLU A 257 -28.21 1.51 -18.79
C GLU A 257 -27.82 3.00 -18.84
N VAL A 258 -27.23 3.53 -17.76
CA VAL A 258 -26.69 4.89 -17.67
C VAL A 258 -25.20 4.91 -18.03
N LEU A 259 -24.40 4.01 -17.44
CA LEU A 259 -22.94 3.98 -17.60
C LEU A 259 -22.52 3.80 -19.07
N ILE A 260 -23.09 2.82 -19.77
CA ILE A 260 -22.66 2.47 -21.13
C ILE A 260 -22.89 3.63 -22.11
N PRO A 261 -24.09 4.22 -22.23
CA PRO A 261 -24.30 5.37 -23.10
C PRO A 261 -23.44 6.59 -22.76
N VAL A 262 -23.24 6.88 -21.47
CA VAL A 262 -22.38 8.00 -21.06
C VAL A 262 -20.93 7.76 -21.50
N LEU A 263 -20.37 6.58 -21.25
CA LEU A 263 -19.01 6.24 -21.69
C LEU A 263 -18.88 6.22 -23.22
N GLN A 264 -19.90 5.77 -23.95
CA GLN A 264 -19.93 5.83 -25.42
C GLN A 264 -19.85 7.27 -25.92
N ASN A 265 -20.60 8.19 -25.31
CA ASN A 265 -20.57 9.60 -25.64
C ASN A 265 -19.19 10.21 -25.30
N MET A 266 -18.66 9.94 -24.12
CA MET A 266 -17.34 10.44 -23.70
C MET A 266 -16.20 9.92 -24.59
N LYS A 267 -16.31 8.69 -25.11
CA LYS A 267 -15.35 8.14 -26.07
C LYS A 267 -15.25 8.97 -27.37
N GLN A 268 -16.27 9.76 -27.72
CA GLN A 268 -16.26 10.63 -28.89
C GLN A 268 -15.68 12.03 -28.61
N LEU A 269 -15.56 12.41 -27.35
CA LEU A 269 -15.05 13.72 -26.96
C LEU A 269 -13.52 13.75 -26.97
N ASN A 270 -12.97 14.95 -27.16
CA ASN A 270 -11.55 15.24 -27.01
C ASN A 270 -11.35 16.14 -25.80
N GLY A 271 -10.12 16.16 -25.28
CA GLY A 271 -9.73 16.95 -24.13
C GLY A 271 -9.62 16.12 -22.85
N PRO A 272 -9.17 16.73 -21.77
CA PRO A 272 -9.12 16.10 -20.46
C PRO A 272 -10.52 16.09 -19.83
N LEU A 273 -11.07 14.90 -19.66
CA LEU A 273 -12.42 14.66 -19.15
C LEU A 273 -12.37 14.04 -17.75
N VAL A 274 -13.32 14.42 -16.90
CA VAL A 274 -13.58 13.76 -15.62
C VAL A 274 -15.01 13.24 -15.63
N LEU A 275 -15.18 11.94 -15.37
CA LEU A 275 -16.49 11.32 -15.10
C LEU A 275 -16.58 10.95 -13.63
N HIS A 276 -17.50 11.57 -12.92
CA HIS A 276 -17.79 11.24 -11.52
C HIS A 276 -18.84 10.15 -11.47
N VAL A 277 -18.47 9.00 -10.90
CA VAL A 277 -19.30 7.80 -10.80
C VAL A 277 -19.47 7.47 -9.32
N VAL A 278 -20.70 7.33 -8.87
CA VAL A 278 -21.03 6.97 -7.48
C VAL A 278 -21.25 5.47 -7.39
N THR A 279 -20.52 4.80 -6.49
CA THR A 279 -20.63 3.35 -6.27
C THR A 279 -20.78 3.04 -4.79
N GLN A 280 -21.08 1.77 -4.47
CA GLN A 280 -21.18 1.27 -3.10
C GLN A 280 -20.16 0.14 -2.88
N LYS A 281 -19.25 0.32 -1.92
CA LYS A 281 -18.37 -0.77 -1.48
C LYS A 281 -19.18 -1.96 -0.97
N GLY A 282 -18.79 -3.16 -1.37
CA GLY A 282 -19.47 -4.39 -0.96
C GLY A 282 -20.81 -4.64 -1.66
N HIS A 283 -21.15 -3.86 -2.71
CA HIS A 283 -22.44 -3.97 -3.42
C HIS A 283 -22.79 -5.42 -3.79
N GLY A 284 -24.01 -5.85 -3.41
CA GLY A 284 -24.51 -7.22 -3.62
C GLY A 284 -24.06 -8.26 -2.59
N TYR A 285 -23.31 -7.87 -1.52
CA TYR A 285 -22.97 -8.72 -0.39
C TYR A 285 -23.18 -7.99 0.93
N ALA A 286 -24.33 -8.23 1.58
CA ALA A 286 -24.78 -7.48 2.76
C ALA A 286 -23.72 -7.32 3.86
N PRO A 287 -22.95 -8.37 4.27
CA PRO A 287 -21.91 -8.19 5.30
C PRO A 287 -20.82 -7.19 4.93
N ALA A 288 -20.50 -7.05 3.63
CA ALA A 288 -19.49 -6.10 3.15
C ALA A 288 -20.08 -4.68 2.93
N VAL A 289 -21.39 -4.57 2.68
CA VAL A 289 -22.11 -3.29 2.67
C VAL A 289 -22.20 -2.71 4.07
N ASP A 290 -22.54 -3.54 5.06
CA ASP A 290 -22.71 -3.12 6.46
C ASP A 290 -21.37 -2.73 7.11
N ASN A 291 -20.26 -3.34 6.69
CA ASN A 291 -18.94 -3.04 7.22
C ASN A 291 -17.85 -3.10 6.14
N PRO A 292 -17.81 -2.12 5.23
CA PRO A 292 -16.90 -2.13 4.08
C PRO A 292 -15.41 -2.10 4.47
N THR A 293 -15.06 -1.49 5.59
CA THR A 293 -13.69 -1.44 6.12
C THR A 293 -13.21 -2.84 6.55
N LYS A 294 -14.06 -3.59 7.26
CA LYS A 294 -13.74 -4.96 7.70
C LYS A 294 -13.52 -5.90 6.51
N TYR A 295 -14.24 -5.66 5.39
CA TYR A 295 -14.13 -6.44 4.16
C TYR A 295 -13.23 -5.79 3.10
N HIS A 296 -12.43 -4.80 3.48
CA HIS A 296 -11.50 -4.14 2.54
C HIS A 296 -10.37 -5.09 2.12
N GLY A 297 -9.55 -5.55 3.06
CA GLY A 297 -8.45 -6.50 2.82
C GLY A 297 -8.54 -7.67 3.79
N ILE A 298 -9.01 -8.81 3.33
CA ILE A 298 -9.42 -9.93 4.18
C ILE A 298 -8.58 -11.19 3.96
N SER A 299 -8.42 -11.96 5.03
CA SER A 299 -7.95 -13.35 4.99
C SER A 299 -9.07 -14.28 4.53
N PRO A 300 -8.79 -15.54 4.16
CA PRO A 300 -9.82 -16.54 3.89
C PRO A 300 -10.88 -16.62 5.00
N PHE A 301 -12.15 -16.77 4.62
CA PHE A 301 -13.30 -16.78 5.55
C PHE A 301 -14.46 -17.61 4.98
N ASP A 302 -15.42 -17.96 5.83
CA ASP A 302 -16.67 -18.60 5.42
C ASP A 302 -17.68 -17.54 4.96
N SER A 303 -17.95 -17.49 3.64
CA SER A 303 -18.85 -16.47 3.06
C SER A 303 -20.29 -16.54 3.60
N SER A 304 -20.71 -17.68 4.16
CA SER A 304 -22.04 -17.84 4.76
C SER A 304 -22.14 -17.26 6.19
N LYS A 305 -21.01 -17.21 6.92
CA LYS A 305 -20.93 -16.73 8.31
C LYS A 305 -20.28 -15.35 8.45
N GLY A 306 -19.60 -14.91 7.38
CA GLY A 306 -18.77 -13.71 7.42
C GLY A 306 -17.48 -13.89 8.22
N ILE A 307 -16.79 -12.77 8.52
CA ILE A 307 -15.55 -12.79 9.28
C ILE A 307 -15.85 -12.95 10.77
N VAL A 308 -15.42 -14.08 11.35
CA VAL A 308 -15.54 -14.38 12.78
C VAL A 308 -14.18 -14.13 13.44
N PRO A 309 -14.10 -13.26 14.48
CA PRO A 309 -12.87 -13.08 15.24
C PRO A 309 -12.47 -14.39 15.93
N SER A 310 -11.18 -14.73 15.88
CA SER A 310 -10.62 -15.86 16.62
C SER A 310 -9.57 -15.37 17.62
N PRO A 311 -9.46 -15.97 18.81
CA PRO A 311 -8.39 -15.67 19.76
C PRO A 311 -7.03 -15.89 19.09
N HIS A 312 -6.10 -14.97 19.31
CA HIS A 312 -4.73 -15.07 18.77
C HIS A 312 -3.72 -14.44 19.74
N ALA A 313 -2.46 -14.84 19.63
CA ALA A 313 -1.37 -14.12 20.28
C ALA A 313 -1.24 -12.70 19.73
N LYS A 314 -0.76 -11.76 20.54
CA LYS A 314 -0.61 -10.36 20.14
C LYS A 314 0.24 -10.22 18.87
N THR A 315 -0.19 -9.34 18.00
CA THR A 315 0.60 -8.89 16.86
C THR A 315 1.47 -7.70 17.25
N TYR A 316 2.52 -7.41 16.48
CA TYR A 316 3.32 -6.20 16.67
C TYR A 316 2.48 -4.91 16.59
N THR A 317 1.51 -4.87 15.69
CA THR A 317 0.54 -3.76 15.58
C THR A 317 -0.24 -3.55 16.88
N GLU A 318 -0.67 -4.64 17.54
CA GLU A 318 -1.36 -4.56 18.84
C GLU A 318 -0.43 -4.15 19.98
N VAL A 319 0.83 -4.58 19.96
CA VAL A 319 1.85 -4.09 20.92
C VAL A 319 2.07 -2.59 20.78
N PHE A 320 2.19 -2.10 19.53
CA PHE A 320 2.27 -0.67 19.25
C PHE A 320 1.03 0.09 19.74
N SER A 321 -0.16 -0.43 19.45
CA SER A 321 -1.44 0.16 19.87
C SER A 321 -1.53 0.33 21.39
N ASP A 322 -1.19 -0.73 22.13
CA ASP A 322 -1.19 -0.72 23.60
C ASP A 322 -0.14 0.26 24.15
N TRP A 323 1.08 0.23 23.60
CA TRP A 323 2.14 1.15 23.98
C TRP A 323 1.74 2.61 23.78
N LEU A 324 1.15 2.93 22.62
CA LEU A 324 0.78 4.31 22.27
C LEU A 324 -0.30 4.87 23.21
N VAL A 325 -1.30 4.07 23.56
CA VAL A 325 -2.33 4.45 24.53
C VAL A 325 -1.71 4.63 25.92
N ASP A 326 -0.83 3.71 26.35
CA ASP A 326 -0.18 3.78 27.65
C ASP A 326 0.69 5.02 27.81
N ILE A 327 1.46 5.40 26.79
CA ILE A 327 2.30 6.60 26.85
C ILE A 327 1.46 7.88 26.78
N ALA A 328 0.42 7.91 25.96
CA ALA A 328 -0.46 9.07 25.82
C ALA A 328 -1.27 9.40 27.10
N ARG A 329 -1.53 8.39 27.93
CA ARG A 329 -2.12 8.61 29.26
C ARG A 329 -1.15 9.31 30.21
N LYS A 330 0.17 9.12 30.02
CA LYS A 330 1.22 9.70 30.85
C LYS A 330 1.69 11.06 30.35
N ASP A 331 1.66 11.27 29.04
CA ASP A 331 2.14 12.49 28.39
C ASP A 331 1.08 13.10 27.46
N PRO A 332 0.53 14.30 27.81
CA PRO A 332 -0.43 14.99 26.97
C PRO A 332 0.16 15.53 25.67
N GLY A 333 1.49 15.61 25.55
CA GLY A 333 2.20 16.06 24.35
C GLY A 333 2.23 15.03 23.23
N VAL A 334 1.84 13.77 23.47
CA VAL A 334 1.82 12.71 22.45
C VAL A 334 0.67 12.95 21.47
N ILE A 335 1.02 13.06 20.18
CA ILE A 335 0.09 13.22 19.05
C ILE A 335 0.28 12.04 18.10
N ALA A 336 -0.80 11.39 17.69
CA ALA A 336 -0.75 10.30 16.72
C ALA A 336 -1.21 10.76 15.33
N ILE A 337 -0.43 10.40 14.30
CA ILE A 337 -0.65 10.78 12.91
C ILE A 337 -0.62 9.53 12.04
N THR A 338 -1.54 9.43 11.07
CA THR A 338 -1.53 8.37 10.07
C THR A 338 -2.06 8.85 8.72
N PRO A 339 -1.47 8.45 7.60
CA PRO A 339 -2.04 8.66 6.28
C PRO A 339 -3.04 7.54 5.92
N ALA A 340 -4.31 7.71 6.28
CA ALA A 340 -5.45 6.83 5.95
C ALA A 340 -5.35 5.38 6.46
N MET A 341 -4.50 5.09 7.48
CA MET A 341 -4.24 3.73 7.94
C MET A 341 -4.62 3.48 9.40
N LYS A 342 -5.65 4.15 9.90
CA LYS A 342 -6.08 4.09 11.31
C LYS A 342 -6.28 2.66 11.83
N GLU A 343 -7.03 1.84 11.10
CA GLU A 343 -7.31 0.44 11.47
C GLU A 343 -6.06 -0.44 11.28
N GLY A 344 -5.42 -0.32 10.13
CA GLY A 344 -4.29 -1.15 9.74
C GLY A 344 -3.02 -0.93 10.57
N SER A 345 -2.85 0.27 11.12
CA SER A 345 -1.71 0.63 11.99
C SER A 345 -2.04 0.60 13.48
N GLY A 346 -3.22 0.08 13.90
CA GLY A 346 -3.55 -0.10 15.31
C GLY A 346 -3.91 1.18 16.07
N LEU A 347 -4.39 2.23 15.40
CA LEU A 347 -4.67 3.54 16.00
C LEU A 347 -6.12 3.73 16.49
N VAL A 348 -6.97 2.70 16.35
CA VAL A 348 -8.39 2.78 16.69
C VAL A 348 -8.61 3.11 18.17
N ALA A 349 -7.86 2.45 19.08
CA ALA A 349 -7.99 2.67 20.51
C ALA A 349 -7.55 4.10 20.88
N PHE A 350 -6.43 4.56 20.34
CA PHE A 350 -5.94 5.92 20.55
C PHE A 350 -6.93 6.98 20.03
N ALA A 351 -7.41 6.84 18.81
CA ALA A 351 -8.37 7.77 18.21
C ALA A 351 -9.69 7.86 19.01
N LYS A 352 -10.10 6.76 19.64
CA LYS A 352 -11.30 6.73 20.49
C LYS A 352 -11.06 7.43 21.85
N GLU A 353 -9.91 7.19 22.47
CA GLU A 353 -9.59 7.73 23.81
C GLU A 353 -9.11 9.19 23.73
N PHE A 354 -8.38 9.55 22.68
CA PHE A 354 -7.75 10.86 22.51
C PHE A 354 -8.11 11.53 21.18
N PRO A 355 -9.40 11.77 20.87
CA PRO A 355 -9.83 12.25 19.55
C PRO A 355 -9.19 13.58 19.12
N ASN A 356 -8.85 14.46 20.07
CA ASN A 356 -8.23 15.77 19.80
C ASN A 356 -6.69 15.68 19.59
N ARG A 357 -6.11 14.50 19.76
CA ARG A 357 -4.67 14.22 19.58
C ARG A 357 -4.41 13.20 18.48
N PHE A 358 -5.45 12.85 17.72
CA PHE A 358 -5.38 11.92 16.59
C PHE A 358 -5.65 12.67 15.29
N PHE A 359 -4.76 12.49 14.31
CA PHE A 359 -4.86 13.08 12.98
C PHE A 359 -4.74 12.01 11.90
N ASP A 360 -5.84 11.73 11.21
CA ASP A 360 -5.81 11.05 9.93
C ASP A 360 -5.72 12.12 8.83
N VAL A 361 -4.62 12.12 8.08
CA VAL A 361 -4.32 13.15 7.08
C VAL A 361 -4.69 12.70 5.66
N ALA A 362 -5.54 11.68 5.53
CA ALA A 362 -5.86 11.02 4.27
C ALA A 362 -4.61 10.35 3.64
N ILE A 363 -4.66 9.96 2.35
CA ILE A 363 -3.51 9.29 1.71
C ILE A 363 -2.48 10.36 1.29
N ALA A 364 -1.73 10.87 2.27
CA ALA A 364 -0.81 11.99 2.10
C ALA A 364 0.43 11.83 3.00
N GLU A 365 1.29 10.85 2.68
CA GLU A 365 2.46 10.49 3.49
C GLU A 365 3.46 11.65 3.62
N GLN A 366 3.68 12.41 2.54
CA GLN A 366 4.54 13.60 2.55
C GLN A 366 4.02 14.64 3.54
N HIS A 367 2.72 14.95 3.46
CA HIS A 367 2.06 15.86 4.41
C HIS A 367 2.15 15.35 5.85
N ALA A 368 1.96 14.04 6.08
CA ALA A 368 2.06 13.44 7.41
C ALA A 368 3.43 13.69 8.07
N ALA A 369 4.51 13.50 7.33
CA ALA A 369 5.87 13.71 7.84
C ALA A 369 6.16 15.20 8.13
N THR A 370 5.84 16.10 7.21
CA THR A 370 6.04 17.55 7.41
C THR A 370 5.12 18.10 8.51
N PHE A 371 3.88 17.60 8.61
CA PHE A 371 2.96 17.97 9.69
C PHE A 371 3.50 17.52 11.06
N ALA A 372 4.06 16.31 11.15
CA ALA A 372 4.74 15.82 12.34
C ALA A 372 5.95 16.69 12.70
N ALA A 373 6.75 17.11 11.72
CA ALA A 373 7.88 18.02 11.93
C ALA A 373 7.41 19.36 12.54
N GLY A 374 6.33 19.95 12.01
CA GLY A 374 5.76 21.19 12.56
C GLY A 374 5.30 21.04 14.01
N LEU A 375 4.67 19.91 14.37
CA LEU A 375 4.26 19.63 15.75
C LEU A 375 5.46 19.46 16.69
N ALA A 376 6.52 18.80 16.22
CA ALA A 376 7.75 18.62 16.99
C ALA A 376 8.48 19.96 17.20
N ALA A 377 8.50 20.85 16.21
CA ALA A 377 9.08 22.18 16.31
C ALA A 377 8.39 23.07 17.37
N GLU A 378 7.12 22.82 17.66
CA GLU A 378 6.34 23.47 18.73
C GLU A 378 6.42 22.69 20.07
N GLY A 379 7.28 21.67 20.19
CA GLY A 379 7.56 20.96 21.42
C GLY A 379 6.62 19.81 21.75
N LEU A 380 5.77 19.37 20.81
CA LEU A 380 4.95 18.18 20.97
C LEU A 380 5.76 16.90 20.64
N LYS A 381 5.20 15.75 20.97
CA LYS A 381 5.80 14.43 20.72
C LYS A 381 4.98 13.66 19.66
N PRO A 382 5.17 13.96 18.36
CA PRO A 382 4.43 13.29 17.29
C PRO A 382 4.90 11.85 17.08
N VAL A 383 3.94 10.95 16.95
CA VAL A 383 4.09 9.56 16.53
C VAL A 383 3.42 9.41 15.17
N CYS A 384 4.21 9.39 14.10
CA CYS A 384 3.76 9.37 12.73
C CYS A 384 3.93 7.96 12.14
N THR A 385 2.83 7.22 11.98
CA THR A 385 2.86 5.79 11.66
C THR A 385 2.64 5.55 10.17
N PHE A 386 3.55 4.80 9.56
CA PHE A 386 3.46 4.34 8.16
C PHE A 386 3.49 2.81 8.07
N TYR A 387 3.01 2.26 6.96
CA TYR A 387 3.55 0.99 6.49
C TYR A 387 4.93 1.23 5.89
N SER A 388 5.85 0.29 6.10
CA SER A 388 7.23 0.39 5.62
C SER A 388 7.30 0.78 4.14
N THR A 389 6.57 0.08 3.27
CA THR A 389 6.54 0.39 1.83
C THR A 389 6.01 1.79 1.51
N PHE A 390 5.07 2.33 2.30
CA PHE A 390 4.50 3.67 2.07
C PHE A 390 5.40 4.80 2.59
N SER A 391 6.31 4.50 3.52
CA SER A 391 7.30 5.47 4.00
C SER A 391 8.24 5.98 2.88
N GLN A 392 8.35 5.23 1.77
CA GLN A 392 9.09 5.66 0.58
C GLN A 392 8.58 7.00 0.03
N ARG A 393 7.28 7.29 0.16
CA ARG A 393 6.70 8.58 -0.29
C ARG A 393 7.05 9.77 0.60
N ALA A 394 7.42 9.51 1.85
CA ALA A 394 7.81 10.54 2.80
C ALA A 394 9.33 10.68 2.95
N PHE A 395 10.13 10.01 2.11
CA PHE A 395 11.58 9.97 2.23
C PHE A 395 12.20 11.38 2.23
N ASP A 396 11.84 12.21 1.27
CA ASP A 396 12.33 13.59 1.19
C ASP A 396 11.97 14.40 2.45
N GLN A 397 10.72 14.29 2.94
CA GLN A 397 10.28 15.02 4.12
C GLN A 397 10.92 14.50 5.41
N ILE A 398 11.20 13.21 5.50
CA ILE A 398 11.99 12.65 6.61
C ILE A 398 13.41 13.22 6.61
N VAL A 399 14.03 13.35 5.43
CA VAL A 399 15.37 13.94 5.29
C VAL A 399 15.33 15.45 5.58
N HIS A 400 14.54 16.19 4.80
CA HIS A 400 14.58 17.65 4.75
C HIS A 400 13.88 18.30 5.93
N ASP A 401 12.65 17.85 6.24
CA ASP A 401 11.81 18.54 7.24
C ASP A 401 12.06 18.04 8.66
N VAL A 402 12.53 16.79 8.82
CA VAL A 402 12.71 16.18 10.14
C VAL A 402 14.19 16.03 10.49
N ALA A 403 14.98 15.26 9.72
CA ALA A 403 16.33 14.87 10.12
C ALA A 403 17.35 16.01 10.02
N ILE A 404 17.29 16.89 9.00
CA ILE A 404 18.16 18.06 8.89
C ILE A 404 17.95 19.01 10.08
N GLN A 405 16.72 19.14 10.55
CA GLN A 405 16.35 20.01 11.67
C GLN A 405 16.48 19.30 13.03
N ASP A 406 16.82 18.01 13.03
CA ASP A 406 16.97 17.17 14.22
C ASP A 406 15.73 17.16 15.13
N LEU A 407 14.54 17.11 14.53
CA LEU A 407 13.27 17.17 15.22
C LEU A 407 12.87 15.81 15.80
N SER A 408 12.47 15.76 17.05
CA SER A 408 12.05 14.55 17.76
C SER A 408 10.70 14.05 17.24
N VAL A 409 10.71 13.28 16.17
CA VAL A 409 9.55 12.58 15.59
C VAL A 409 9.80 11.08 15.68
N LEU A 410 8.84 10.34 16.25
CA LEU A 410 8.87 8.87 16.23
C LEU A 410 8.08 8.35 15.02
N PHE A 411 8.74 7.53 14.20
CA PHE A 411 8.16 6.85 13.06
C PHE A 411 8.07 5.34 13.31
N PRO A 412 6.96 4.81 13.83
CA PRO A 412 6.70 3.38 13.80
C PRO A 412 6.42 2.93 12.35
N LEU A 413 7.25 2.03 11.82
CA LEU A 413 7.07 1.44 10.50
C LEU A 413 6.54 0.02 10.63
N ASP A 414 5.24 -0.13 10.39
CA ASP A 414 4.57 -1.43 10.36
C ASP A 414 4.81 -2.13 9.00
N ARG A 415 4.74 -3.44 8.95
CA ARG A 415 4.95 -4.26 7.74
C ARG A 415 6.37 -4.16 7.17
N GLY A 416 7.40 -4.07 8.01
CA GLY A 416 8.77 -4.26 7.58
C GLY A 416 9.01 -5.69 7.09
N GLY A 417 9.85 -5.85 6.06
CA GLY A 417 10.17 -7.15 5.48
C GLY A 417 9.10 -7.69 4.52
N LEU A 418 9.01 -9.02 4.43
CA LEU A 418 8.09 -9.71 3.53
C LEU A 418 6.68 -9.76 4.13
N VAL A 419 5.69 -9.21 3.44
CA VAL A 419 4.31 -9.12 3.94
C VAL A 419 3.37 -10.18 3.36
N GLY A 420 3.88 -11.07 2.50
CA GLY A 420 3.14 -12.21 1.99
C GLY A 420 2.28 -11.91 0.77
N ALA A 421 0.99 -12.08 0.90
CA ALA A 421 0.03 -12.17 -0.20
C ALA A 421 -0.14 -10.89 -1.06
N ASP A 422 0.27 -9.72 -0.57
CA ASP A 422 0.20 -8.45 -1.31
C ASP A 422 1.42 -8.22 -2.24
N GLY A 423 2.50 -8.98 -2.02
CA GLY A 423 3.63 -9.07 -2.95
C GLY A 423 4.51 -7.83 -3.05
N ALA A 424 5.21 -7.72 -4.17
CA ALA A 424 6.29 -6.78 -4.42
C ALA A 424 5.95 -5.30 -4.16
N THR A 425 4.69 -4.91 -4.31
CA THR A 425 4.25 -3.53 -4.08
C THR A 425 4.08 -3.19 -2.60
N HIS A 426 4.00 -4.21 -1.73
CA HIS A 426 3.70 -4.04 -0.30
C HIS A 426 4.80 -4.56 0.63
N HIS A 427 5.80 -5.30 0.12
CA HIS A 427 6.95 -5.70 0.92
C HIS A 427 7.72 -4.47 1.42
N GLY A 428 8.01 -4.44 2.72
CA GLY A 428 8.90 -3.46 3.35
C GLY A 428 10.36 -3.88 3.21
N SER A 429 10.82 -4.05 1.98
CA SER A 429 12.12 -4.67 1.69
C SER A 429 13.27 -3.69 1.59
N PHE A 430 13.02 -2.39 1.62
CA PHE A 430 14.02 -1.36 1.31
C PHE A 430 14.24 -0.34 2.41
N ASP A 431 13.39 -0.33 3.43
CA ASP A 431 13.35 0.72 4.45
C ASP A 431 14.66 0.87 5.22
N LEU A 432 15.30 -0.23 5.64
CA LEU A 432 16.59 -0.14 6.31
C LEU A 432 17.66 0.45 5.38
N SER A 433 17.66 0.08 4.10
CA SER A 433 18.64 0.54 3.12
C SER A 433 18.56 2.04 2.84
N PHE A 434 17.35 2.56 2.55
CA PHE A 434 17.24 3.98 2.19
C PHE A 434 17.18 4.91 3.40
N LEU A 435 16.85 4.42 4.61
CA LEU A 435 16.77 5.25 5.81
C LEU A 435 18.09 5.33 6.56
N ARG A 436 18.93 4.26 6.58
CA ARG A 436 20.14 4.26 7.38
C ARG A 436 21.21 5.26 6.92
N CYS A 437 21.15 5.74 5.68
CA CYS A 437 22.07 6.76 5.18
C CYS A 437 21.78 8.18 5.73
N ILE A 438 20.60 8.40 6.33
CA ILE A 438 20.18 9.73 6.80
C ILE A 438 20.86 10.06 8.13
N PRO A 439 21.63 11.20 8.26
CA PRO A 439 22.16 11.65 9.54
C PRO A 439 21.07 11.92 10.59
N ASN A 440 21.43 11.93 11.87
CA ASN A 440 20.56 12.20 13.01
C ASN A 440 19.43 11.18 13.25
N LEU A 441 19.20 10.23 12.35
CA LEU A 441 18.13 9.26 12.42
C LEU A 441 18.57 8.00 13.18
N VAL A 442 17.84 7.64 14.23
CA VAL A 442 18.03 6.38 14.96
C VAL A 442 17.09 5.33 14.37
N ILE A 443 17.59 4.11 14.09
CA ILE A 443 16.79 3.03 13.51
C ILE A 443 16.91 1.77 14.36
N MET A 444 15.76 1.27 14.82
CA MET A 444 15.62 0.10 15.67
C MET A 444 14.76 -0.96 14.99
N ALA A 445 15.13 -2.23 15.13
CA ALA A 445 14.41 -3.38 14.60
C ALA A 445 14.20 -4.41 15.71
N PRO A 446 13.01 -4.50 16.32
CA PRO A 446 12.73 -5.41 17.41
C PRO A 446 12.68 -6.86 16.93
N SER A 447 13.25 -7.75 17.75
CA SER A 447 13.27 -9.20 17.52
C SER A 447 12.02 -9.91 18.05
N ASP A 448 11.31 -9.30 18.98
CA ASP A 448 10.10 -9.84 19.60
C ASP A 448 9.15 -8.74 20.09
N GLU A 449 8.02 -9.14 20.64
CA GLU A 449 6.95 -8.24 21.09
C GLU A 449 7.41 -7.34 22.26
N ASN A 450 8.24 -7.86 23.16
CA ASN A 450 8.75 -7.07 24.29
C ASN A 450 9.79 -6.07 23.83
N GLU A 451 10.76 -6.48 23.02
CA GLU A 451 11.73 -5.58 22.40
C GLU A 451 11.03 -4.44 21.62
N CYS A 452 9.93 -4.76 20.92
CA CYS A 452 9.12 -3.76 20.21
C CYS A 452 8.60 -2.67 21.17
N ARG A 453 8.02 -3.06 22.30
CA ARG A 453 7.50 -2.12 23.30
C ARG A 453 8.61 -1.25 23.88
N GLN A 454 9.77 -1.83 24.20
CA GLN A 454 10.89 -1.09 24.80
C GLN A 454 11.57 -0.17 23.76
N MET A 455 11.68 -0.59 22.49
CA MET A 455 12.22 0.25 21.43
C MET A 455 11.31 1.43 21.11
N LEU A 456 9.99 1.24 21.11
CA LEU A 456 9.02 2.33 20.96
C LEU A 456 9.17 3.37 22.09
N TYR A 457 9.35 2.89 23.32
CA TYR A 457 9.60 3.78 24.45
C TYR A 457 10.96 4.47 24.35
N THR A 458 11.99 3.75 23.94
CA THR A 458 13.34 4.33 23.73
C THR A 458 13.28 5.43 22.67
N GLY A 459 12.66 5.16 21.50
CA GLY A 459 12.52 6.16 20.44
C GLY A 459 11.71 7.38 20.84
N TYR A 460 10.66 7.19 21.65
CA TYR A 460 9.88 8.30 22.22
C TYR A 460 10.69 9.19 23.16
N LYS A 461 11.67 8.61 23.87
CA LYS A 461 12.51 9.34 24.85
C LYS A 461 13.66 10.10 24.19
N LEU A 462 14.00 9.79 22.95
CA LEU A 462 15.08 10.48 22.25
C LEU A 462 14.64 11.92 21.86
N ASP A 463 15.62 12.83 21.92
CA ASP A 463 15.47 14.19 21.40
C ASP A 463 15.85 14.30 19.91
N HIS A 464 15.99 13.15 19.22
CA HIS A 464 16.32 12.97 17.83
C HIS A 464 15.21 12.19 17.12
N PRO A 465 15.08 12.27 15.79
CA PRO A 465 14.13 11.44 15.05
C PRO A 465 14.48 9.96 15.16
N ALA A 466 13.46 9.15 15.36
CA ALA A 466 13.64 7.71 15.56
C ALA A 466 12.65 6.88 14.74
N ILE A 467 13.13 5.72 14.28
CA ILE A 467 12.33 4.71 13.59
C ILE A 467 12.33 3.43 14.41
N VAL A 468 11.15 2.85 14.59
CA VAL A 468 10.98 1.47 15.07
C VAL A 468 10.28 0.67 13.99
N ARG A 469 11.01 -0.23 13.36
CA ARG A 469 10.56 -0.99 12.20
C ARG A 469 10.27 -2.43 12.59
N TYR A 470 9.01 -2.88 12.48
CA TYR A 470 8.56 -4.21 12.88
C TYR A 470 7.78 -4.91 11.77
N PRO A 471 7.76 -6.29 11.77
CA PRO A 471 7.12 -7.05 10.71
C PRO A 471 5.60 -7.09 10.85
N ARG A 472 4.93 -7.55 9.80
CA ARG A 472 3.51 -7.85 9.81
C ARG A 472 3.19 -9.09 10.64
N GLY A 473 2.19 -9.01 11.49
CA GLY A 473 1.65 -10.18 12.19
C GLY A 473 2.23 -10.40 13.57
N ARG A 474 2.40 -11.67 13.95
CA ARG A 474 2.80 -12.10 15.29
C ARG A 474 4.30 -12.28 15.36
N GLY A 475 4.85 -12.03 16.54
CA GLY A 475 6.22 -12.42 16.86
C GLY A 475 6.28 -13.82 17.49
N PRO A 476 7.39 -14.16 18.15
CA PRO A 476 7.59 -15.46 18.79
C PRO A 476 6.67 -15.74 19.99
N GLY A 477 5.87 -14.75 20.43
CA GLY A 477 4.91 -14.92 21.52
C GLY A 477 5.50 -14.71 22.90
N VAL A 478 6.51 -13.87 23.03
CA VAL A 478 7.09 -13.56 24.35
C VAL A 478 6.15 -12.68 25.20
N PRO A 479 6.17 -12.82 26.54
CA PRO A 479 5.44 -11.93 27.43
C PRO A 479 5.91 -10.48 27.24
N VAL A 480 4.96 -9.55 27.18
CA VAL A 480 5.24 -8.12 27.05
C VAL A 480 5.19 -7.47 28.43
N ASP A 481 6.28 -6.86 28.85
CA ASP A 481 6.38 -6.16 30.12
C ASP A 481 5.47 -4.93 30.16
N LYS A 482 4.78 -4.74 31.29
CA LYS A 482 3.96 -3.55 31.49
C LYS A 482 4.80 -2.30 31.69
N GLU A 483 5.93 -2.45 32.39
CA GLU A 483 6.88 -1.37 32.59
C GLU A 483 7.67 -1.09 31.31
N MET A 484 7.93 0.17 31.07
CA MET A 484 8.71 0.65 29.93
C MET A 484 10.06 1.15 30.43
N HIS A 485 11.13 0.69 29.81
CA HIS A 485 12.48 1.13 30.06
C HIS A 485 13.23 1.46 28.79
N GLU A 486 14.18 2.36 28.89
CA GLU A 486 15.03 2.75 27.77
C GLU A 486 16.12 1.69 27.55
N LEU A 487 16.31 1.33 26.28
CA LEU A 487 17.44 0.50 25.86
C LEU A 487 18.69 1.39 25.71
N LEU A 488 19.86 0.83 26.00
CA LEU A 488 21.11 1.51 25.70
C LEU A 488 21.27 1.71 24.19
N LEU A 489 21.36 2.96 23.79
CA LEU A 489 21.44 3.36 22.39
C LEU A 489 22.63 2.69 21.70
N GLY A 490 22.37 2.06 20.57
CA GLY A 490 23.38 1.42 19.74
C GLY A 490 24.03 0.20 20.40
N LYS A 491 23.39 -0.47 21.37
CA LYS A 491 23.94 -1.66 22.03
C LYS A 491 23.16 -2.91 21.68
N ALA A 492 23.88 -3.89 21.16
CA ALA A 492 23.41 -5.25 20.90
C ALA A 492 23.24 -6.04 22.20
N ARG A 493 22.54 -7.16 22.11
CA ARG A 493 22.37 -8.14 23.18
C ARG A 493 23.00 -9.47 22.76
N LEU A 494 23.98 -9.98 23.52
CA LEU A 494 24.45 -11.35 23.36
C LEU A 494 23.35 -12.30 23.86
N VAL A 495 22.83 -13.11 22.95
CA VAL A 495 21.70 -14.03 23.21
C VAL A 495 22.22 -15.44 23.51
N ARG A 496 23.28 -15.86 22.81
CA ARG A 496 23.88 -17.18 22.94
C ARG A 496 25.39 -17.09 22.71
N THR A 497 26.16 -17.79 23.52
CA THR A 497 27.59 -18.02 23.28
C THR A 497 27.76 -19.42 22.69
N GLY A 498 28.38 -19.52 21.52
CA GLY A 498 28.73 -20.77 20.89
C GLY A 498 30.09 -21.30 21.35
N ASN A 499 30.29 -22.62 21.28
CA ASN A 499 31.52 -23.30 21.68
C ASN A 499 32.09 -24.19 20.56
N ALA A 500 31.73 -23.91 19.31
CA ALA A 500 32.24 -24.66 18.15
C ALA A 500 33.79 -24.58 18.08
N PRO A 501 34.47 -25.62 17.54
CA PRO A 501 35.92 -25.66 17.45
C PRO A 501 36.43 -24.58 16.46
N LYS A 502 37.70 -24.19 16.63
CA LYS A 502 38.38 -23.28 15.73
C LYS A 502 38.30 -23.78 14.27
N GLY A 503 37.98 -22.91 13.33
CA GLY A 503 37.70 -23.21 11.93
C GLY A 503 36.21 -23.45 11.64
N ALA A 504 35.37 -23.55 12.69
CA ALA A 504 33.91 -23.71 12.56
C ALA A 504 33.11 -22.75 13.44
N ARG A 505 33.77 -21.77 14.08
CA ARG A 505 33.10 -20.78 14.95
C ARG A 505 32.37 -19.75 14.12
N VAL A 506 31.06 -19.66 14.33
CA VAL A 506 30.19 -18.71 13.63
C VAL A 506 29.57 -17.75 14.65
N ALA A 507 29.57 -16.44 14.32
CA ALA A 507 28.73 -15.46 15.01
C ALA A 507 27.63 -14.97 14.09
N MET A 508 26.39 -15.07 14.55
CA MET A 508 25.22 -14.62 13.84
C MET A 508 24.77 -13.26 14.41
N LEU A 509 24.79 -12.24 13.54
CA LEU A 509 24.40 -10.87 13.86
C LEU A 509 23.01 -10.62 13.30
N ALA A 510 21.98 -10.86 14.12
CA ALA A 510 20.60 -10.85 13.68
C ALA A 510 19.91 -9.50 13.92
N PHE A 511 19.20 -9.00 12.92
CA PHE A 511 18.41 -7.77 12.99
C PHE A 511 16.91 -8.10 12.93
N GLY A 512 16.19 -7.66 13.96
CA GLY A 512 14.74 -7.80 14.04
C GLY A 512 14.25 -9.25 14.02
N SER A 513 13.20 -9.53 13.25
CA SER A 513 12.54 -10.83 13.15
C SER A 513 13.48 -12.00 12.84
N MET A 514 14.61 -11.74 12.19
CA MET A 514 15.58 -12.79 11.83
C MET A 514 16.33 -13.39 13.03
N LEU A 515 16.12 -12.88 14.24
CA LEU A 515 16.68 -13.49 15.45
C LEU A 515 16.13 -14.90 15.69
N ALA A 516 14.88 -15.16 15.33
CA ALA A 516 14.28 -16.49 15.51
C ALA A 516 15.02 -17.55 14.65
N GLU A 517 15.22 -17.25 13.37
CA GLU A 517 15.95 -18.10 12.43
C GLU A 517 17.42 -18.27 12.86
N ALA A 518 18.06 -17.18 13.30
CA ALA A 518 19.43 -17.22 13.79
C ALA A 518 19.59 -18.15 15.00
N LYS A 519 18.67 -18.14 15.95
CA LYS A 519 18.67 -19.02 17.12
C LYS A 519 18.51 -20.50 16.71
N ALA A 520 17.55 -20.78 15.83
CA ALA A 520 17.29 -22.16 15.37
C ALA A 520 18.51 -22.77 14.66
N VAL A 521 19.17 -21.98 13.80
CA VAL A 521 20.43 -22.42 13.13
C VAL A 521 21.57 -22.56 14.15
N ALA A 522 21.72 -21.59 15.05
CA ALA A 522 22.80 -21.61 16.04
C ALA A 522 22.78 -22.82 16.97
N GLU A 523 21.61 -23.34 17.30
CA GLU A 523 21.47 -24.59 18.07
C GLU A 523 22.09 -25.80 17.35
N LYS A 524 22.03 -25.83 16.01
CA LYS A 524 22.54 -26.94 15.19
C LYS A 524 24.05 -26.93 14.99
N ILE A 525 24.63 -25.72 14.90
CA ILE A 525 26.07 -25.54 14.61
C ILE A 525 26.86 -24.96 15.76
N ASP A 526 26.24 -24.86 16.93
CA ASP A 526 26.81 -24.28 18.15
C ASP A 526 27.39 -22.87 17.95
N ALA A 527 26.65 -21.99 17.24
CA ALA A 527 27.07 -20.64 16.91
C ALA A 527 26.77 -19.65 18.05
N THR A 528 27.53 -18.55 18.07
CA THR A 528 27.25 -17.36 18.88
C THR A 528 26.16 -16.53 18.23
N VAL A 529 25.23 -15.93 18.99
CA VAL A 529 24.11 -15.14 18.45
C VAL A 529 24.04 -13.80 19.16
N TYR A 530 24.04 -12.75 18.39
CA TYR A 530 23.74 -11.38 18.84
C TYR A 530 22.40 -10.92 18.27
N ASP A 531 21.54 -10.39 19.12
CA ASP A 531 20.41 -9.55 18.75
C ASP A 531 20.95 -8.11 18.60
N MET A 532 21.07 -7.65 17.36
CA MET A 532 21.71 -6.38 17.07
C MET A 532 20.86 -5.17 17.46
N ARG A 533 19.52 -5.33 17.57
CA ARG A 533 18.56 -4.30 18.01
C ARG A 533 18.56 -3.02 17.18
N PHE A 534 19.75 -2.40 17.02
CA PHE A 534 19.94 -1.12 16.33
C PHE A 534 20.61 -1.32 14.98
N VAL A 535 19.95 -0.84 13.93
CA VAL A 535 20.56 -0.72 12.60
C VAL A 535 21.41 0.56 12.52
N LYS A 536 20.98 1.60 13.25
CA LYS A 536 21.69 2.87 13.36
C LYS A 536 21.42 3.54 14.72
N PRO A 537 22.43 3.88 15.51
CA PRO A 537 23.82 3.42 15.34
C PRO A 537 23.95 1.90 15.57
N VAL A 538 24.78 1.22 14.79
CA VAL A 538 25.06 -0.19 15.00
C VAL A 538 26.12 -0.39 16.11
N ASP A 539 26.07 -1.49 16.86
CA ASP A 539 27.02 -1.78 17.93
C ASP A 539 28.39 -2.22 17.37
N GLY A 540 29.27 -1.26 17.20
CA GLY A 540 30.62 -1.51 16.68
C GLY A 540 31.52 -2.32 17.64
N ASP A 541 31.24 -2.36 18.94
CA ASP A 541 32.01 -3.14 19.92
C ASP A 541 31.59 -4.62 19.85
N ALA A 542 30.30 -4.90 19.75
CA ALA A 542 29.78 -6.26 19.57
C ALA A 542 30.26 -6.88 18.23
N ILE A 543 30.29 -6.09 17.15
CA ILE A 543 30.82 -6.53 15.84
C ILE A 543 32.30 -6.85 15.94
N GLU A 544 33.09 -6.01 16.58
CA GLU A 544 34.52 -6.23 16.80
C GLU A 544 34.77 -7.49 17.65
N GLU A 545 34.03 -7.65 18.74
CA GLU A 545 34.13 -8.83 19.60
C GLU A 545 33.76 -10.12 18.81
N ALA A 546 32.68 -10.08 18.06
CA ALA A 546 32.25 -11.18 17.20
C ALA A 546 33.34 -11.55 16.19
N ALA A 547 33.95 -10.56 15.52
CA ALA A 547 35.01 -10.78 14.54
C ALA A 547 36.29 -11.39 15.15
N LYS A 548 36.67 -10.98 16.35
CA LYS A 548 37.86 -11.50 17.04
C LYS A 548 37.71 -12.94 17.51
N ASN A 549 36.50 -13.36 17.84
CA ASN A 549 36.24 -14.66 18.49
C ASN A 549 35.70 -15.73 17.55
N ASN A 550 35.33 -15.39 16.33
CA ASN A 550 34.71 -16.30 15.37
C ASN A 550 35.45 -16.33 14.02
N ASP A 551 35.30 -17.42 13.30
CA ASP A 551 35.95 -17.63 12.00
C ASP A 551 35.06 -17.08 10.85
N LEU A 552 33.74 -17.00 11.08
CA LEU A 552 32.75 -16.47 10.14
C LEU A 552 31.74 -15.59 10.87
N LEU A 553 31.47 -14.40 10.33
CA LEU A 553 30.33 -13.57 10.73
C LEU A 553 29.19 -13.78 9.73
N VAL A 554 27.97 -13.94 10.23
CA VAL A 554 26.76 -14.05 9.41
C VAL A 554 25.80 -12.97 9.84
N THR A 555 25.50 -12.00 8.95
CA THR A 555 24.47 -11.00 9.20
C THR A 555 23.12 -11.49 8.66
N LEU A 556 22.05 -11.25 9.40
CA LEU A 556 20.69 -11.68 9.01
C LEU A 556 19.73 -10.50 9.14
N GLU A 557 19.08 -10.16 8.03
CA GLU A 557 18.11 -9.06 7.97
C GLU A 557 16.95 -9.37 7.03
N GLU A 558 15.74 -8.97 7.38
CA GLU A 558 14.57 -9.07 6.50
C GLU A 558 14.42 -7.80 5.65
N ASN A 559 15.46 -7.48 4.91
CA ASN A 559 15.62 -6.33 4.02
C ASN A 559 16.49 -6.75 2.84
N VAL A 560 16.52 -5.98 1.75
CA VAL A 560 17.51 -6.22 0.70
C VAL A 560 18.92 -6.11 1.28
N ILE A 561 19.82 -6.99 0.86
CA ILE A 561 21.21 -7.01 1.34
C ILE A 561 21.91 -5.67 1.03
N ILE A 562 21.66 -5.13 -0.18
CA ILE A 562 22.33 -3.92 -0.67
C ILE A 562 21.94 -2.71 0.17
N GLY A 563 22.92 -2.07 0.80
CA GLY A 563 22.73 -0.91 1.67
C GLY A 563 22.04 -1.22 3.00
N GLY A 564 21.79 -2.48 3.33
CA GLY A 564 21.07 -2.91 4.50
C GLY A 564 21.89 -2.90 5.81
N ALA A 565 21.37 -3.58 6.83
CA ALA A 565 22.00 -3.65 8.14
C ALA A 565 23.31 -4.45 8.14
N GLY A 566 23.42 -5.45 7.28
CA GLY A 566 24.67 -6.19 7.06
C GLY A 566 25.81 -5.30 6.55
N ASP A 567 25.51 -4.37 5.64
CA ASP A 567 26.49 -3.40 5.17
C ASP A 567 26.97 -2.46 6.29
N ALA A 568 26.12 -2.10 7.26
CA ALA A 568 26.56 -1.34 8.43
C ALA A 568 27.64 -2.10 9.24
N CYS A 569 27.53 -3.43 9.32
CA CYS A 569 28.55 -4.26 9.96
C CYS A 569 29.87 -4.23 9.18
N LEU A 570 29.83 -4.34 7.85
CA LEU A 570 31.00 -4.24 6.97
C LEU A 570 31.68 -2.88 7.07
N GLU A 571 30.92 -1.80 7.12
CA GLU A 571 31.44 -0.42 7.30
C GLU A 571 32.18 -0.27 8.63
N VAL A 572 31.69 -0.84 9.73
CA VAL A 572 32.36 -0.84 11.03
C VAL A 572 33.69 -1.60 10.96
N LEU A 573 33.68 -2.80 10.38
CA LEU A 573 34.90 -3.62 10.24
C LEU A 573 35.95 -2.90 9.39
N ALA A 574 35.55 -2.33 8.26
CA ALA A 574 36.42 -1.56 7.37
C ALA A 574 36.98 -0.32 8.07
N ALA A 575 36.16 0.46 8.76
CA ALA A 575 36.59 1.66 9.48
C ALA A 575 37.58 1.35 10.63
N LYS A 576 37.41 0.19 11.30
CA LYS A 576 38.32 -0.26 12.36
C LYS A 576 39.54 -1.05 11.84
N GLY A 577 39.62 -1.35 10.53
CA GLY A 577 40.71 -2.14 9.93
C GLY A 577 40.69 -3.61 10.41
N ILE A 578 39.53 -4.18 10.73
CA ILE A 578 39.39 -5.54 11.27
C ILE A 578 39.12 -6.49 10.11
N PRO A 579 40.03 -7.43 9.78
CA PRO A 579 39.74 -8.45 8.78
C PRO A 579 38.78 -9.48 9.35
N ALA A 580 37.70 -9.76 8.61
CA ALA A 580 36.71 -10.79 8.96
C ALA A 580 36.10 -11.36 7.70
N ASP A 581 35.80 -12.67 7.72
CA ASP A 581 34.94 -13.26 6.71
C ASP A 581 33.50 -12.98 7.09
N VAL A 582 32.77 -12.29 6.22
CA VAL A 582 31.37 -11.89 6.48
C VAL A 582 30.48 -12.46 5.39
N PHE A 583 29.40 -13.10 5.80
CA PHE A 583 28.37 -13.61 4.91
C PHE A 583 27.03 -12.95 5.23
N GLN A 584 26.45 -12.25 4.26
CA GLN A 584 25.19 -11.55 4.43
C GLN A 584 24.02 -12.41 3.96
N ILE A 585 22.97 -12.51 4.79
CA ILE A 585 21.71 -13.17 4.50
C ILE A 585 20.59 -12.14 4.60
N GLY A 586 19.84 -11.99 3.53
CA GLY A 586 18.73 -11.07 3.41
C GLY A 586 18.01 -11.26 2.07
N ILE A 587 17.13 -10.34 1.74
CA ILE A 587 16.38 -10.36 0.48
C ILE A 587 17.36 -10.10 -0.67
N PRO A 588 17.39 -10.96 -1.71
CA PRO A 588 18.28 -10.80 -2.86
C PRO A 588 17.88 -9.58 -3.71
N ASP A 589 18.80 -9.12 -4.58
CA ASP A 589 18.60 -8.00 -5.52
C ASP A 589 17.59 -8.33 -6.62
N ARG A 590 16.34 -8.54 -6.21
CA ARG A 590 15.17 -8.73 -7.09
C ARG A 590 13.87 -8.48 -6.34
N PHE A 591 12.81 -8.09 -7.07
CA PHE A 591 11.48 -7.96 -6.49
C PHE A 591 10.86 -9.33 -6.19
N ILE A 592 10.58 -9.60 -4.92
CA ILE A 592 9.91 -10.82 -4.47
C ILE A 592 8.39 -10.68 -4.73
N GLN A 593 7.80 -11.72 -5.32
CA GLN A 593 6.38 -11.70 -5.67
C GLN A 593 5.51 -12.10 -4.46
N GLN A 594 4.19 -12.16 -4.67
CA GLN A 594 3.25 -12.57 -3.63
C GLN A 594 3.38 -14.06 -3.29
N GLY A 595 3.09 -14.40 -2.02
CA GLY A 595 3.07 -15.76 -1.52
C GLY A 595 2.79 -15.79 -0.02
N ASP A 596 2.83 -16.95 0.60
CA ASP A 596 2.95 -17.05 2.05
C ASP A 596 4.41 -16.90 2.49
N ASN A 597 4.63 -16.41 3.69
CA ASN A 597 5.99 -16.05 4.14
C ASN A 597 6.95 -17.26 4.16
N LEU A 598 6.47 -18.49 4.41
CA LEU A 598 7.32 -19.67 4.41
C LEU A 598 7.97 -19.90 3.03
N HIS A 599 7.16 -19.91 1.95
CA HIS A 599 7.68 -20.05 0.60
C HIS A 599 8.55 -18.85 0.19
N LEU A 600 8.22 -17.63 0.64
CA LEU A 600 9.02 -16.44 0.33
C LEU A 600 10.39 -16.47 1.03
N TYR A 601 10.45 -16.95 2.27
CA TYR A 601 11.73 -17.13 2.98
C TYR A 601 12.57 -18.20 2.28
N GLN A 602 11.99 -19.33 1.88
CA GLN A 602 12.68 -20.36 1.10
C GLN A 602 13.19 -19.82 -0.24
N GLU A 603 12.35 -19.07 -0.96
CA GLU A 603 12.75 -18.43 -2.23
C GLU A 603 13.92 -17.46 -2.07
N CYS A 604 13.99 -16.74 -0.95
CA CYS A 604 15.10 -15.86 -0.61
C CYS A 604 16.29 -16.60 0.00
N GLY A 605 16.12 -17.85 0.41
CA GLY A 605 17.12 -18.62 1.15
C GLY A 605 17.39 -18.04 2.54
N MET A 606 16.32 -17.60 3.21
CA MET A 606 16.30 -16.98 4.53
C MET A 606 15.63 -17.89 5.58
N ASP A 607 15.13 -19.04 5.19
CA ASP A 607 14.64 -20.09 6.09
C ASP A 607 15.80 -20.85 6.77
N GLU A 608 15.51 -21.49 7.87
CA GLU A 608 16.50 -22.22 8.71
C GLU A 608 17.38 -23.18 7.91
N GLU A 609 16.79 -24.02 7.05
CA GLU A 609 17.52 -25.03 6.27
C GLU A 609 18.45 -24.36 5.23
N SER A 610 17.94 -23.37 4.53
CA SER A 610 18.71 -22.61 3.54
C SER A 610 19.88 -21.87 4.16
N ILE A 611 19.66 -21.24 5.33
CA ILE A 611 20.70 -20.54 6.09
C ILE A 611 21.78 -21.53 6.52
N LEU A 612 21.42 -22.67 7.10
CA LEU A 612 22.34 -23.69 7.54
C LEU A 612 23.24 -24.16 6.38
N ASN A 613 22.63 -24.56 5.27
CA ASN A 613 23.35 -25.04 4.09
C ASN A 613 24.35 -24.01 3.56
N LYS A 614 23.94 -22.74 3.49
CA LYS A 614 24.80 -21.64 3.03
C LYS A 614 26.00 -21.40 3.96
N ILE A 615 25.80 -21.50 5.27
CA ILE A 615 26.86 -21.36 6.28
C ILE A 615 27.84 -22.53 6.14
N GLU A 616 27.39 -23.77 6.04
CA GLU A 616 28.24 -24.94 5.87
C GLU A 616 29.08 -24.88 4.58
N GLU A 617 28.48 -24.43 3.47
CA GLU A 617 29.21 -24.19 2.22
C GLU A 617 30.28 -23.10 2.37
N ARG A 618 29.97 -22.03 3.10
CA ARG A 618 30.93 -20.94 3.33
C ARG A 618 32.09 -21.41 4.21
N LEU A 619 31.83 -22.13 5.27
CA LEU A 619 32.87 -22.69 6.15
C LEU A 619 33.82 -23.62 5.41
N LYS A 620 33.33 -24.44 4.46
CA LYS A 620 34.18 -25.29 3.60
C LYS A 620 35.13 -24.51 2.69
N ARG A 621 34.86 -23.24 2.41
CA ARG A 621 35.69 -22.37 1.54
C ARG A 621 36.76 -21.61 2.32
N ILE A 622 36.53 -21.36 3.60
CA ILE A 622 37.47 -20.60 4.46
C ILE A 622 38.39 -21.51 5.30
N GLY A 623 38.02 -22.79 5.49
CA GLY A 623 38.86 -23.86 6.12
C GLY A 623 39.62 -24.63 5.07
#